data_12b0fd180cc66679c323b27b0423a56f
#
_entry.id   12b0fd180cc66679c323b27b0423a56f
#
_cell.length_a   1.000
_cell.length_b   1.000
_cell.length_c   1.000
_cell.angle_alpha   90.00
_cell.angle_beta   90.00
_cell.angle_gamma   90.00
#
_symmetry.space_group_name_H-M   'P 1'
#
loop_
_entity.id
_entity.type
_entity.pdbx_description
1 polymer ?
#
loop_
_entity_poly.entity_id
_entity_poly.type
_entity_poly.pdbx_seq_one_letter_code
_entity_poly.pdbx_strand_id
1 'polypeptide(L)'
;MSARTVEEAPSANLVRGTAQRRAAAGQPRRLRRWRKSLLGGGGLRILAALGGGYALNLAFAPSTAWWMALVGLALFGLAVHDRRWRPGLGLGLLFGLSFYLPLLRWTTVYVGPVAAALAVAEALLTMPVGALIASASRRLPIWPAWAAAAWIAGEALRARFPFGGFPWGGIAYSQPDGPLLPTASLLGASGLAFGTALGGFGLATLVLAAWRHRTRLRPLVLLGPVLLVATPFALGLAGLATEQTGQGAPTRTIAIIQGDVPQPGLEFNARRRAVTDLHALQTHKLAEAVRAGTAPKPDLVIWPENASDIDPYANADAASVIGSAVRDIGVPVLVGAVVGSGTPGKNFNMGIVWDPVTGPAAKLSAQTYTKVHPVPFGEYMPYRSFFRVFSQKVDLQQGEFLPGLRPGNLDVGGVAVGDVICFEVVYDGIVRDVVDGGAQVLVVQTNNATFGWTNETYQQQAMSRVRAVEHGREVLISSTSGVSAVIKPDGSVESTVGLFTAGYLTPTVPLISARTPGTALGGLVEWALTGAVLVMLAAGTFAARRRQTPSRPPVIERH
;
A
#
# COMPACT_ATOMS: atom_id res chain seq x y z
N MET A 1 -96.20 -41.49 26.81
CA MET A 1 -95.35 -42.66 27.08
C MET A 1 -94.15 -42.66 26.19
N SER A 2 -93.04 -42.77 26.81
CA SER A 2 -91.70 -43.17 26.34
C SER A 2 -90.93 -42.19 25.46
N ALA A 3 -89.93 -41.61 26.10
CA ALA A 3 -88.82 -40.89 25.54
C ALA A 3 -87.84 -41.82 24.79
N ARG A 4 -87.26 -41.37 23.67
CA ARG A 4 -85.98 -41.91 23.17
C ARG A 4 -85.04 -40.78 22.90
N THR A 5 -83.98 -40.85 23.60
CA THR A 5 -82.76 -40.04 23.52
C THR A 5 -82.08 -40.22 22.17
N VAL A 6 -81.71 -39.11 21.54
CA VAL A 6 -80.84 -39.07 20.37
C VAL A 6 -79.41 -38.75 20.83
N GLU A 7 -78.49 -39.64 20.48
CA GLU A 7 -77.08 -39.59 20.73
C GLU A 7 -76.42 -38.67 19.68
N GLU A 8 -75.79 -37.59 20.14
CA GLU A 8 -75.01 -36.67 19.30
C GLU A 8 -73.60 -37.22 19.00
N ALA A 9 -73.30 -37.27 17.70
CA ALA A 9 -71.95 -37.65 17.22
C ALA A 9 -70.93 -36.52 17.42
N PRO A 10 -69.63 -36.80 17.78
CA PRO A 10 -68.65 -35.79 18.07
C PRO A 10 -68.10 -35.11 16.79
N SER A 11 -68.04 -33.81 16.84
CA SER A 11 -67.74 -32.90 15.77
C SER A 11 -66.30 -33.06 15.17
N ALA A 12 -66.24 -33.01 13.82
CA ALA A 12 -65.05 -33.14 12.94
C ALA A 12 -64.01 -32.04 13.07
N ASN A 13 -64.00 -31.19 14.11
CA ASN A 13 -63.10 -30.04 14.26
C ASN A 13 -61.81 -30.34 15.03
N LEU A 14 -61.60 -31.51 15.58
CA LEU A 14 -60.38 -31.86 16.32
C LEU A 14 -59.25 -32.44 15.46
N VAL A 15 -59.54 -32.88 14.22
CA VAL A 15 -58.55 -33.55 13.35
C VAL A 15 -57.77 -32.55 12.47
N ARG A 16 -58.31 -31.34 12.23
CA ARG A 16 -57.57 -30.31 11.45
C ARG A 16 -56.47 -29.58 12.23
N GLY A 17 -56.58 -29.50 13.56
CA GLY A 17 -55.61 -28.82 14.43
C GLY A 17 -54.28 -29.59 14.62
N THR A 18 -54.31 -30.90 14.53
CA THR A 18 -53.13 -31.77 14.74
C THR A 18 -52.28 -31.94 13.47
N ALA A 19 -52.87 -31.89 12.26
CA ALA A 19 -52.14 -31.97 11.00
C ALA A 19 -51.33 -30.69 10.73
N GLN A 20 -51.88 -29.49 11.03
CA GLN A 20 -51.14 -28.21 10.90
C GLN A 20 -50.02 -28.05 11.96
N ARG A 21 -50.15 -28.61 13.15
CA ARG A 21 -49.08 -28.60 14.14
C ARG A 21 -47.92 -29.56 13.81
N ARG A 22 -48.17 -30.67 13.09
CA ARG A 22 -47.12 -31.60 12.65
C ARG A 22 -46.35 -31.11 11.42
N ALA A 23 -46.97 -30.33 10.53
CA ALA A 23 -46.26 -29.72 9.39
C ALA A 23 -45.26 -28.61 9.79
N ALA A 24 -45.48 -27.95 10.95
CA ALA A 24 -44.57 -26.93 11.45
C ALA A 24 -43.35 -27.49 12.23
N ALA A 25 -43.31 -28.79 12.55
CA ALA A 25 -42.29 -29.43 13.38
C ALA A 25 -41.12 -30.08 12.58
N GLY A 26 -41.13 -30.04 11.24
CA GLY A 26 -40.28 -30.85 10.36
C GLY A 26 -39.12 -30.13 9.69
N GLN A 27 -38.86 -28.86 9.97
CA GLN A 27 -37.60 -28.24 9.46
C GLN A 27 -36.43 -28.56 10.39
N PRO A 28 -35.31 -29.12 9.85
CA PRO A 28 -34.17 -29.47 10.68
C PRO A 28 -33.65 -28.21 11.41
N ARG A 29 -33.49 -28.30 12.71
CA ARG A 29 -33.04 -27.21 13.61
C ARG A 29 -31.80 -26.50 13.08
N ARG A 30 -30.96 -27.14 12.25
CA ARG A 30 -29.81 -26.56 11.58
C ARG A 30 -30.19 -25.49 10.55
N LEU A 31 -31.16 -25.76 9.63
CA LEU A 31 -31.64 -24.80 8.60
C LEU A 31 -32.32 -23.58 9.23
N ARG A 32 -33.03 -23.74 10.33
CA ARG A 32 -33.63 -22.61 11.07
C ARG A 32 -32.60 -21.76 11.79
N ARG A 33 -31.50 -22.36 12.24
CA ARG A 33 -30.34 -21.64 12.82
C ARG A 33 -29.59 -20.87 11.73
N TRP A 34 -29.38 -21.48 10.56
CA TRP A 34 -28.74 -20.82 9.39
C TRP A 34 -29.60 -19.68 8.85
N ARG A 35 -30.89 -19.84 8.69
CA ARG A 35 -31.81 -18.77 8.26
C ARG A 35 -31.87 -17.60 9.26
N LYS A 36 -31.89 -17.87 10.57
CA LYS A 36 -31.79 -16.82 11.59
C LYS A 36 -30.42 -16.17 11.66
N SER A 37 -29.33 -16.84 11.26
CA SER A 37 -27.99 -16.24 11.20
C SER A 37 -27.75 -15.45 9.92
N LEU A 38 -28.32 -15.85 8.79
CA LEU A 38 -28.20 -15.16 7.51
C LEU A 38 -29.16 -13.96 7.37
N LEU A 39 -30.37 -14.05 7.91
CA LEU A 39 -31.38 -12.97 7.90
C LEU A 39 -31.41 -12.15 9.21
N GLY A 40 -30.74 -12.62 10.27
CA GLY A 40 -30.51 -11.87 11.50
C GLY A 40 -29.12 -11.25 11.49
N GLY A 41 -28.87 -10.19 12.26
CA GLY A 41 -27.67 -9.31 12.28
C GLY A 41 -26.27 -9.88 11.93
N GLY A 42 -26.15 -11.21 11.73
CA GLY A 42 -24.91 -11.86 11.29
C GLY A 42 -24.66 -11.70 9.78
N GLY A 43 -25.69 -11.89 8.94
CA GLY A 43 -25.55 -11.73 7.50
C GLY A 43 -25.25 -10.28 7.08
N LEU A 44 -25.93 -9.32 7.71
CA LEU A 44 -25.66 -7.90 7.46
C LEU A 44 -24.21 -7.50 7.80
N ARG A 45 -23.62 -8.09 8.86
CA ARG A 45 -22.22 -7.83 9.23
C ARG A 45 -21.22 -8.44 8.26
N ILE A 46 -21.53 -9.61 7.70
CA ILE A 46 -20.75 -10.21 6.62
C ILE A 46 -20.78 -9.30 5.39
N LEU A 47 -21.98 -8.84 4.99
CA LEU A 47 -22.13 -7.90 3.87
C LEU A 47 -21.41 -6.58 4.14
N ALA A 48 -21.46 -6.07 5.36
CA ALA A 48 -20.72 -4.85 5.73
C ALA A 48 -19.20 -5.05 5.70
N ALA A 49 -18.69 -6.21 6.11
CA ALA A 49 -17.26 -6.50 6.02
C ALA A 49 -16.81 -6.63 4.55
N LEU A 50 -17.52 -7.39 3.73
CA LEU A 50 -17.24 -7.53 2.30
C LEU A 50 -17.37 -6.20 1.55
N GLY A 51 -18.50 -5.49 1.75
CA GLY A 51 -18.72 -4.17 1.14
C GLY A 51 -17.71 -3.14 1.60
N GLY A 52 -17.27 -3.22 2.86
CA GLY A 52 -16.22 -2.35 3.42
C GLY A 52 -14.87 -2.56 2.77
N GLY A 53 -14.44 -3.82 2.59
CA GLY A 53 -13.19 -4.14 1.91
C GLY A 53 -13.21 -3.71 0.45
N TYR A 54 -14.31 -3.96 -0.26
CA TYR A 54 -14.46 -3.52 -1.64
C TYR A 54 -14.51 -1.99 -1.77
N ALA A 55 -15.20 -1.29 -0.85
CA ALA A 55 -15.20 0.16 -0.81
C ALA A 55 -13.78 0.73 -0.59
N LEU A 56 -13.00 0.12 0.31
CA LEU A 56 -11.61 0.51 0.51
C LEU A 56 -10.78 0.33 -0.78
N ASN A 57 -10.96 -0.76 -1.53
CA ASN A 57 -10.29 -0.94 -2.82
C ASN A 57 -10.64 0.19 -3.81
N LEU A 58 -11.88 0.66 -3.84
CA LEU A 58 -12.30 1.77 -4.72
C LEU A 58 -11.65 3.12 -4.37
N ALA A 59 -11.00 3.25 -3.22
CA ALA A 59 -10.26 4.45 -2.85
C ALA A 59 -8.84 4.49 -3.45
N PHE A 60 -8.35 3.38 -4.02
CA PHE A 60 -7.01 3.31 -4.59
C PHE A 60 -6.99 3.65 -6.06
N ALA A 61 -5.86 4.20 -6.51
CA ALA A 61 -5.63 4.56 -7.90
C ALA A 61 -5.90 3.37 -8.86
N PRO A 62 -6.43 3.66 -10.06
CA PRO A 62 -6.61 4.97 -10.69
C PRO A 62 -7.86 5.75 -10.25
N SER A 63 -8.64 5.24 -9.29
CA SER A 63 -9.80 5.95 -8.75
C SER A 63 -9.34 7.15 -7.90
N THR A 64 -10.08 8.25 -7.99
CA THR A 64 -9.89 9.46 -7.16
C THR A 64 -10.86 9.51 -5.98
N ALA A 65 -11.58 8.42 -5.72
CA ALA A 65 -12.63 8.34 -4.70
C ALA A 65 -12.03 8.13 -3.28
N TRP A 66 -11.10 8.96 -2.86
CA TRP A 66 -10.38 8.88 -1.57
C TRP A 66 -11.31 8.67 -0.36
N TRP A 67 -12.52 9.25 -0.38
CA TRP A 67 -13.52 9.14 0.68
C TRP A 67 -14.09 7.72 0.86
N MET A 68 -13.95 6.86 -0.15
CA MET A 68 -14.32 5.45 -0.05
C MET A 68 -13.49 4.70 0.99
N ALA A 69 -12.28 5.16 1.32
CA ALA A 69 -11.50 4.62 2.44
C ALA A 69 -12.22 4.84 3.78
N LEU A 70 -12.78 6.03 4.00
CA LEU A 70 -13.56 6.33 5.21
C LEU A 70 -14.83 5.48 5.29
N VAL A 71 -15.54 5.32 4.17
CA VAL A 71 -16.74 4.47 4.07
C VAL A 71 -16.39 3.01 4.31
N GLY A 72 -15.32 2.50 3.69
CA GLY A 72 -14.86 1.12 3.84
C GLY A 72 -14.54 0.78 5.30
N LEU A 73 -13.77 1.64 5.96
CA LEU A 73 -13.40 1.46 7.36
C LEU A 73 -14.60 1.67 8.30
N ALA A 74 -15.55 2.55 7.96
CA ALA A 74 -16.78 2.69 8.71
C ALA A 74 -17.63 1.43 8.66
N LEU A 75 -17.82 0.84 7.47
CA LEU A 75 -18.53 -0.43 7.29
C LEU A 75 -17.84 -1.57 8.05
N PHE A 76 -16.51 -1.63 8.02
CA PHE A 76 -15.74 -2.60 8.80
C PHE A 76 -15.92 -2.39 10.30
N GLY A 77 -15.83 -1.14 10.78
CA GLY A 77 -16.11 -0.78 12.16
C GLY A 77 -17.50 -1.23 12.62
N LEU A 78 -18.54 -0.98 11.81
CA LEU A 78 -19.92 -1.43 12.08
C LEU A 78 -20.03 -2.96 12.10
N ALA A 79 -19.31 -3.66 11.20
CA ALA A 79 -19.31 -5.11 11.13
C ALA A 79 -18.78 -5.75 12.42
N VAL A 80 -17.63 -5.25 12.93
CA VAL A 80 -16.92 -5.82 14.07
C VAL A 80 -17.37 -5.24 15.41
N HIS A 81 -18.13 -4.12 15.44
CA HIS A 81 -18.54 -3.44 16.66
C HIS A 81 -19.27 -4.38 17.63
N ASP A 82 -18.86 -4.34 18.91
CA ASP A 82 -19.41 -5.16 20.01
C ASP A 82 -19.35 -6.68 19.74
N ARG A 83 -18.35 -7.14 18.95
CA ARG A 83 -18.11 -8.58 18.75
C ARG A 83 -16.98 -9.10 19.64
N ARG A 84 -16.97 -10.42 19.90
CA ARG A 84 -15.84 -11.11 20.51
C ARG A 84 -14.71 -11.21 19.47
N TRP A 85 -13.50 -11.49 19.94
CA TRP A 85 -12.32 -11.60 19.07
C TRP A 85 -12.44 -12.68 17.97
N ARG A 86 -13.07 -13.84 18.24
CA ARG A 86 -13.25 -14.93 17.26
C ARG A 86 -14.08 -14.51 16.04
N PRO A 87 -15.31 -13.96 16.18
CA PRO A 87 -16.00 -13.36 15.04
C PRO A 87 -15.21 -12.23 14.37
N GLY A 88 -14.43 -11.45 15.15
CA GLY A 88 -13.56 -10.40 14.60
C GLY A 88 -12.51 -10.95 13.64
N LEU A 89 -11.89 -12.11 13.92
CA LEU A 89 -10.98 -12.80 12.99
C LEU A 89 -11.66 -13.09 11.64
N GLY A 90 -12.84 -13.70 11.67
CA GLY A 90 -13.56 -14.05 10.43
C GLY A 90 -14.01 -12.83 9.62
N LEU A 91 -14.49 -11.78 10.31
CA LEU A 91 -14.87 -10.53 9.63
C LEU A 91 -13.65 -9.78 9.08
N GLY A 92 -12.50 -9.83 9.78
CA GLY A 92 -11.24 -9.32 9.29
C GLY A 92 -10.77 -10.04 8.03
N LEU A 93 -10.86 -11.37 7.99
CA LEU A 93 -10.54 -12.16 6.79
C LEU A 93 -11.44 -11.78 5.61
N LEU A 94 -12.75 -11.70 5.80
CA LEU A 94 -13.70 -11.36 4.75
C LEU A 94 -13.47 -9.95 4.21
N PHE A 95 -13.19 -9.00 5.09
CA PHE A 95 -12.81 -7.64 4.71
C PHE A 95 -11.51 -7.65 3.90
N GLY A 96 -10.47 -8.33 4.40
CA GLY A 96 -9.17 -8.43 3.71
C GLY A 96 -9.27 -9.09 2.34
N LEU A 97 -10.00 -10.20 2.21
CA LEU A 97 -10.21 -10.86 0.91
C LEU A 97 -10.92 -9.92 -0.09
N SER A 98 -11.97 -9.23 0.37
CA SER A 98 -12.73 -8.30 -0.48
C SER A 98 -11.91 -7.05 -0.86
N PHE A 99 -10.89 -6.70 -0.07
CA PHE A 99 -9.98 -5.60 -0.35
C PHE A 99 -8.81 -6.03 -1.25
N TYR A 100 -8.05 -7.07 -0.86
CA TYR A 100 -6.79 -7.42 -1.52
C TYR A 100 -6.96 -8.17 -2.84
N LEU A 101 -8.00 -8.98 -3.01
CA LEU A 101 -8.19 -9.71 -4.27
C LEU A 101 -8.37 -8.76 -5.48
N PRO A 102 -9.20 -7.71 -5.42
CA PRO A 102 -9.29 -6.76 -6.52
C PRO A 102 -8.09 -5.80 -6.58
N LEU A 103 -7.54 -5.36 -5.43
CA LEU A 103 -6.42 -4.43 -5.38
C LEU A 103 -5.16 -5.00 -6.04
N LEU A 104 -4.84 -6.27 -5.76
CA LEU A 104 -3.65 -6.95 -6.22
C LEU A 104 -3.87 -7.76 -7.51
N ARG A 105 -4.99 -7.53 -8.21
CA ARG A 105 -5.30 -8.25 -9.45
C ARG A 105 -4.20 -8.12 -10.50
N TRP A 106 -3.46 -7.01 -10.51
CA TRP A 106 -2.35 -6.77 -11.43
C TRP A 106 -1.24 -7.84 -11.35
N THR A 107 -1.03 -8.45 -10.18
CA THR A 107 -0.03 -9.52 -10.01
C THR A 107 -0.36 -10.79 -10.82
N THR A 108 -1.64 -10.97 -11.23
CA THR A 108 -2.05 -12.14 -12.04
C THR A 108 -1.44 -12.12 -13.44
N VAL A 109 -1.06 -10.97 -13.96
CA VAL A 109 -0.39 -10.86 -15.27
C VAL A 109 0.99 -11.53 -15.22
N TYR A 110 1.69 -11.38 -14.10
CA TYR A 110 3.04 -11.93 -13.92
C TYR A 110 3.04 -13.43 -13.61
N VAL A 111 2.31 -13.86 -12.56
CA VAL A 111 2.38 -15.24 -12.06
C VAL A 111 1.09 -16.05 -12.29
N GLY A 112 0.09 -15.47 -12.97
CA GLY A 112 -1.20 -16.11 -13.22
C GLY A 112 -2.03 -16.27 -11.94
N PRO A 113 -2.93 -17.28 -11.87
CA PRO A 113 -3.86 -17.44 -10.74
C PRO A 113 -3.18 -17.62 -9.38
N VAL A 114 -1.90 -18.03 -9.34
CA VAL A 114 -1.12 -18.17 -8.09
C VAL A 114 -0.97 -16.82 -7.37
N ALA A 115 -1.08 -15.71 -8.08
CA ALA A 115 -1.13 -14.37 -7.49
C ALA A 115 -2.22 -14.21 -6.43
N ALA A 116 -3.33 -14.94 -6.52
CA ALA A 116 -4.38 -14.93 -5.50
C ALA A 116 -3.85 -15.36 -4.12
N ALA A 117 -2.79 -16.19 -4.07
CA ALA A 117 -2.17 -16.60 -2.81
C ALA A 117 -1.58 -15.40 -2.04
N LEU A 118 -0.99 -14.42 -2.75
CA LEU A 118 -0.53 -13.18 -2.12
C LEU A 118 -1.70 -12.39 -1.50
N ALA A 119 -2.78 -12.20 -2.25
CA ALA A 119 -3.96 -11.51 -1.73
C ALA A 119 -4.60 -12.22 -0.53
N VAL A 120 -4.60 -13.56 -0.53
CA VAL A 120 -5.06 -14.37 0.61
C VAL A 120 -4.11 -14.21 1.80
N ALA A 121 -2.78 -14.22 1.59
CA ALA A 121 -1.81 -14.02 2.65
C ALA A 121 -1.99 -12.66 3.33
N GLU A 122 -2.17 -11.59 2.55
CA GLU A 122 -2.47 -10.24 3.05
C GLU A 122 -3.81 -10.20 3.83
N ALA A 123 -4.83 -10.88 3.32
CA ALA A 123 -6.11 -11.00 4.01
C ALA A 123 -6.00 -11.77 5.34
N LEU A 124 -5.15 -12.80 5.43
CA LEU A 124 -4.89 -13.52 6.68
C LEU A 124 -4.23 -12.62 7.72
N LEU A 125 -3.33 -11.71 7.32
CA LEU A 125 -2.74 -10.72 8.21
C LEU A 125 -3.75 -9.66 8.69
N THR A 126 -4.90 -9.50 8.01
CA THR A 126 -5.99 -8.61 8.46
C THR A 126 -6.88 -9.27 9.54
N MET A 127 -6.83 -10.59 9.71
CA MET A 127 -7.60 -11.29 10.75
C MET A 127 -7.32 -10.77 12.17
N PRO A 128 -6.05 -10.72 12.64
CA PRO A 128 -5.76 -10.22 13.98
C PRO A 128 -6.19 -8.76 14.15
N VAL A 129 -6.11 -7.93 13.12
CA VAL A 129 -6.60 -6.54 13.15
C VAL A 129 -8.10 -6.52 13.46
N GLY A 130 -8.90 -7.32 12.75
CA GLY A 130 -10.34 -7.45 13.02
C GLY A 130 -10.66 -7.94 14.43
N ALA A 131 -9.88 -8.86 14.98
CA ALA A 131 -10.02 -9.33 16.35
C ALA A 131 -9.70 -8.24 17.39
N LEU A 132 -8.64 -7.45 17.15
CA LEU A 132 -8.24 -6.33 18.01
C LEU A 132 -9.32 -5.24 18.02
N ILE A 133 -9.80 -4.82 16.84
CA ILE A 133 -10.85 -3.80 16.72
C ILE A 133 -12.16 -4.27 17.40
N ALA A 134 -12.57 -5.53 17.17
CA ALA A 134 -13.73 -6.09 17.82
C ALA A 134 -13.59 -6.06 19.35
N SER A 135 -12.41 -6.42 19.88
CA SER A 135 -12.13 -6.42 21.31
C SER A 135 -12.09 -5.01 21.90
N ALA A 136 -11.47 -4.06 21.20
CA ALA A 136 -11.40 -2.66 21.59
C ALA A 136 -12.80 -2.02 21.66
N SER A 137 -13.66 -2.28 20.66
CA SER A 137 -15.02 -1.72 20.59
C SER A 137 -15.92 -2.15 21.74
N ARG A 138 -15.60 -3.25 22.43
CA ARG A 138 -16.36 -3.77 23.57
C ARG A 138 -15.86 -3.27 24.92
N ARG A 139 -14.60 -2.91 25.03
CA ARG A 139 -13.91 -2.78 26.31
C ARG A 139 -13.31 -1.42 26.57
N LEU A 140 -12.99 -0.67 25.52
CA LEU A 140 -12.21 0.55 25.63
C LEU A 140 -13.05 1.79 25.32
N PRO A 141 -12.88 2.85 26.13
CA PRO A 141 -13.38 4.17 25.76
C PRO A 141 -12.65 4.64 24.48
N ILE A 142 -13.27 5.51 23.73
CA ILE A 142 -12.70 6.07 22.50
C ILE A 142 -12.18 4.96 21.56
N TRP A 143 -12.95 3.86 21.46
CA TRP A 143 -12.58 2.68 20.66
C TRP A 143 -12.15 2.98 19.22
N PRO A 144 -12.64 4.04 18.53
CA PRO A 144 -12.16 4.38 17.17
C PRO A 144 -10.66 4.68 17.12
N ALA A 145 -10.12 5.38 18.13
CA ALA A 145 -8.68 5.66 18.19
C ALA A 145 -7.86 4.38 18.38
N TRP A 146 -8.34 3.46 19.25
CA TRP A 146 -7.71 2.14 19.41
C TRP A 146 -7.84 1.27 18.16
N ALA A 147 -8.96 1.37 17.44
CA ALA A 147 -9.17 0.68 16.16
C ALA A 147 -8.20 1.21 15.09
N ALA A 148 -8.02 2.52 15.02
CA ALA A 148 -7.05 3.14 14.12
C ALA A 148 -5.61 2.73 14.48
N ALA A 149 -5.23 2.72 15.76
CA ALA A 149 -3.92 2.24 16.18
C ALA A 149 -3.72 0.75 15.86
N ALA A 150 -4.74 -0.10 16.06
CA ALA A 150 -4.68 -1.52 15.68
C ALA A 150 -4.54 -1.72 14.16
N TRP A 151 -5.11 -0.83 13.36
CA TRP A 151 -4.91 -0.83 11.91
C TRP A 151 -3.46 -0.55 11.55
N ILE A 152 -2.86 0.51 12.13
CA ILE A 152 -1.45 0.84 11.89
C ILE A 152 -0.51 -0.28 12.36
N ALA A 153 -0.78 -0.90 13.50
CA ALA A 153 -0.01 -2.07 13.96
C ALA A 153 -0.11 -3.25 12.97
N GLY A 154 -1.27 -3.44 12.32
CA GLY A 154 -1.45 -4.41 11.24
C GLY A 154 -0.66 -4.05 9.98
N GLU A 155 -0.63 -2.78 9.58
CA GLU A 155 0.19 -2.31 8.46
C GLU A 155 1.69 -2.45 8.77
N ALA A 156 2.13 -2.12 10.00
CA ALA A 156 3.50 -2.31 10.46
C ALA A 156 3.95 -3.78 10.40
N LEU A 157 3.05 -4.71 10.75
CA LEU A 157 3.30 -6.15 10.62
C LEU A 157 3.45 -6.56 9.16
N ARG A 158 2.53 -6.13 8.27
CA ARG A 158 2.56 -6.43 6.84
C ARG A 158 3.78 -5.87 6.13
N ALA A 159 4.26 -4.70 6.59
CA ALA A 159 5.44 -4.07 6.03
C ALA A 159 6.75 -4.81 6.33
N ARG A 160 6.72 -5.83 7.23
CA ARG A 160 7.93 -6.54 7.70
C ARG A 160 7.83 -8.05 7.57
N PHE A 161 6.65 -8.61 7.53
CA PHE A 161 6.42 -10.05 7.58
C PHE A 161 5.35 -10.49 6.56
N PRO A 162 5.57 -11.65 5.87
CA PRO A 162 6.81 -12.43 5.75
C PRO A 162 7.79 -11.83 4.72
N PHE A 163 9.00 -12.37 4.61
CA PHE A 163 10.00 -12.09 3.56
C PHE A 163 10.37 -10.59 3.37
N GLY A 164 10.39 -9.80 4.44
CA GLY A 164 10.60 -8.35 4.38
C GLY A 164 9.32 -7.53 4.21
N GLY A 165 8.17 -8.23 4.12
CA GLY A 165 6.84 -7.63 4.05
C GLY A 165 6.38 -7.26 2.64
N PHE A 166 5.09 -6.92 2.55
CA PHE A 166 4.47 -6.41 1.34
C PHE A 166 3.48 -5.29 1.70
N PRO A 167 3.96 -4.04 1.92
CA PRO A 167 3.12 -2.93 2.38
C PRO A 167 2.26 -2.29 1.29
N TRP A 168 2.13 -2.93 0.11
CA TRP A 168 1.22 -2.50 -0.94
C TRP A 168 -0.23 -2.48 -0.42
N GLY A 169 -0.96 -1.41 -0.70
CA GLY A 169 -2.31 -1.23 -0.14
C GLY A 169 -2.34 -0.64 1.28
N GLY A 170 -1.26 -0.01 1.75
CA GLY A 170 -1.30 0.86 2.92
C GLY A 170 -2.30 1.99 2.71
N ILE A 171 -3.18 2.26 3.69
CA ILE A 171 -4.31 3.17 3.47
C ILE A 171 -3.91 4.62 3.24
N ALA A 172 -2.70 5.03 3.60
CA ALA A 172 -2.15 6.34 3.23
C ALA A 172 -2.19 6.56 1.70
N TYR A 173 -1.91 5.51 0.93
CA TYR A 173 -1.86 5.54 -0.54
C TYR A 173 -3.24 5.61 -1.23
N SER A 174 -4.31 5.60 -0.45
CA SER A 174 -5.67 5.88 -0.92
C SER A 174 -6.02 7.38 -0.88
N GLN A 175 -5.12 8.26 -0.38
CA GLN A 175 -5.41 9.65 -0.08
C GLN A 175 -4.74 10.73 -0.98
N PRO A 176 -4.05 10.40 -2.09
CA PRO A 176 -3.36 11.42 -2.90
C PRO A 176 -4.28 12.53 -3.42
N ASP A 177 -5.57 12.23 -3.67
CA ASP A 177 -6.57 13.19 -4.16
C ASP A 177 -7.47 13.73 -3.05
N GLY A 178 -7.18 13.39 -1.78
CA GLY A 178 -7.99 13.74 -0.63
C GLY A 178 -7.41 14.89 0.20
N PRO A 179 -8.27 15.60 0.94
CA PRO A 179 -7.85 16.72 1.80
C PRO A 179 -7.04 16.27 3.02
N LEU A 180 -6.85 14.97 3.22
CA LEU A 180 -6.02 14.42 4.29
C LEU A 180 -4.54 14.31 3.89
N LEU A 181 -4.21 14.36 2.59
CA LEU A 181 -2.85 14.18 2.09
C LEU A 181 -1.79 15.04 2.81
N PRO A 182 -2.03 16.35 3.09
CA PRO A 182 -1.05 17.20 3.78
C PRO A 182 -0.67 16.72 5.18
N THR A 183 -1.46 15.82 5.82
CA THR A 183 -1.08 15.20 7.08
C THR A 183 0.26 14.45 6.97
N ALA A 184 0.62 13.99 5.76
CA ALA A 184 1.89 13.29 5.54
C ALA A 184 3.11 14.19 5.81
N SER A 185 3.06 15.48 5.47
CA SER A 185 4.14 16.43 5.78
C SER A 185 4.32 16.65 7.29
N LEU A 186 3.25 16.50 8.07
CA LEU A 186 3.24 16.72 9.52
C LEU A 186 3.61 15.46 10.31
N LEU A 187 3.03 14.31 9.98
CA LEU A 187 3.07 13.08 10.77
C LEU A 187 3.57 11.84 9.99
N GLY A 188 4.02 12.02 8.76
CA GLY A 188 4.41 10.92 7.87
C GLY A 188 3.23 10.13 7.30
N ALA A 189 3.53 9.16 6.45
CA ALA A 189 2.51 8.28 5.85
C ALA A 189 1.73 7.51 6.92
N SER A 190 2.38 7.09 8.02
CA SER A 190 1.71 6.40 9.13
C SER A 190 0.71 7.30 9.86
N GLY A 191 1.00 8.62 9.98
CA GLY A 191 0.07 9.61 10.54
C GLY A 191 -1.13 9.85 9.63
N LEU A 192 -0.91 9.93 8.32
CA LEU A 192 -1.96 10.01 7.31
C LEU A 192 -2.86 8.76 7.35
N ALA A 193 -2.26 7.57 7.43
CA ALA A 193 -2.98 6.31 7.57
C ALA A 193 -3.81 6.26 8.86
N PHE A 194 -3.22 6.68 9.99
CA PHE A 194 -3.93 6.77 11.27
C PHE A 194 -5.12 7.73 11.20
N GLY A 195 -4.94 8.93 10.63
CA GLY A 195 -6.00 9.91 10.43
C GLY A 195 -7.15 9.35 9.59
N THR A 196 -6.82 8.69 8.46
CA THR A 196 -7.82 8.04 7.59
C THR A 196 -8.60 6.97 8.35
N ALA A 197 -7.91 6.11 9.12
CA ALA A 197 -8.54 5.09 9.93
C ALA A 197 -9.41 5.67 11.04
N LEU A 198 -8.93 6.71 11.74
CA LEU A 198 -9.67 7.42 12.78
C LEU A 198 -10.97 8.03 12.23
N GLY A 199 -10.90 8.67 11.07
CA GLY A 199 -12.06 9.23 10.37
C GLY A 199 -13.10 8.17 10.03
N GLY A 200 -12.66 7.03 9.47
CA GLY A 200 -13.54 5.91 9.12
C GLY A 200 -14.21 5.27 10.34
N PHE A 201 -13.45 4.92 11.39
CA PHE A 201 -14.03 4.37 12.62
C PHE A 201 -14.82 5.41 13.43
N GLY A 202 -14.45 6.69 13.34
CA GLY A 202 -15.22 7.82 13.86
C GLY A 202 -16.59 7.91 13.19
N LEU A 203 -16.66 7.76 11.86
CA LEU A 203 -17.90 7.72 11.10
C LEU A 203 -18.79 6.53 11.52
N ALA A 204 -18.20 5.34 11.75
CA ALA A 204 -18.94 4.21 12.30
C ALA A 204 -19.58 4.56 13.65
N THR A 205 -18.83 5.25 14.52
CA THR A 205 -19.33 5.66 15.84
C THR A 205 -20.44 6.71 15.72
N LEU A 206 -20.30 7.65 14.79
CA LEU A 206 -21.32 8.65 14.52
C LEU A 206 -22.64 8.00 14.06
N VAL A 207 -22.56 7.04 13.12
CA VAL A 207 -23.73 6.25 12.65
C VAL A 207 -24.37 5.50 13.82
N LEU A 208 -23.59 4.83 14.68
CA LEU A 208 -24.09 4.11 15.84
C LEU A 208 -24.76 5.04 16.86
N ALA A 209 -24.16 6.20 17.12
CA ALA A 209 -24.72 7.20 18.03
C ALA A 209 -26.04 7.77 17.50
N ALA A 210 -26.06 8.17 16.23
CA ALA A 210 -27.26 8.68 15.57
C ALA A 210 -28.40 7.65 15.60
N TRP A 211 -28.09 6.37 15.32
CA TRP A 211 -29.10 5.32 15.32
C TRP A 211 -29.65 5.01 16.71
N ARG A 212 -28.78 4.98 17.73
CA ARG A 212 -29.19 4.73 19.14
C ARG A 212 -30.08 5.86 19.68
N HIS A 213 -29.85 7.08 19.26
CA HIS A 213 -30.55 8.27 19.75
C HIS A 213 -31.60 8.84 18.77
N ARG A 214 -31.98 8.08 17.73
CA ARG A 214 -32.89 8.50 16.66
C ARG A 214 -34.23 9.09 17.13
N THR A 215 -34.70 8.70 18.32
CA THR A 215 -35.97 9.18 18.89
C THR A 215 -35.81 10.46 19.70
N ARG A 216 -34.59 10.76 20.19
CA ARG A 216 -34.26 11.99 20.94
C ARG A 216 -32.78 12.33 20.71
N LEU A 217 -32.51 12.95 19.56
CA LEU A 217 -31.15 13.41 19.25
C LEU A 217 -30.72 14.45 20.29
N ARG A 218 -29.75 14.11 21.12
CA ARG A 218 -29.07 15.03 22.04
C ARG A 218 -27.77 15.47 21.36
N PRO A 219 -27.62 16.74 20.92
CA PRO A 219 -26.44 17.17 20.15
C PRO A 219 -25.11 16.92 20.89
N LEU A 220 -25.10 17.01 22.22
CA LEU A 220 -23.92 16.71 23.03
C LEU A 220 -23.41 15.27 22.90
N VAL A 221 -24.30 14.29 22.62
CA VAL A 221 -23.88 12.89 22.43
C VAL A 221 -23.17 12.69 21.10
N LEU A 222 -23.46 13.53 20.10
CA LEU A 222 -22.83 13.47 18.79
C LEU A 222 -21.49 14.21 18.73
N LEU A 223 -21.21 15.09 19.71
CA LEU A 223 -20.00 15.92 19.71
C LEU A 223 -18.72 15.07 19.63
N GLY A 224 -18.58 14.05 20.48
CA GLY A 224 -17.40 13.17 20.47
C GLY A 224 -17.19 12.46 19.13
N PRO A 225 -18.19 11.75 18.58
CA PRO A 225 -18.10 11.15 17.24
C PRO A 225 -17.79 12.17 16.13
N VAL A 226 -18.37 13.36 16.15
CA VAL A 226 -18.09 14.43 15.18
C VAL A 226 -16.62 14.87 15.28
N LEU A 227 -16.10 15.05 16.49
CA LEU A 227 -14.70 15.42 16.69
C LEU A 227 -13.75 14.32 16.15
N LEU A 228 -14.07 13.04 16.34
CA LEU A 228 -13.27 11.94 15.78
C LEU A 228 -13.23 11.96 14.25
N VAL A 229 -14.32 12.34 13.60
CA VAL A 229 -14.37 12.51 12.13
C VAL A 229 -13.66 13.80 11.71
N ALA A 230 -13.80 14.88 12.44
CA ALA A 230 -13.22 16.18 12.08
C ALA A 230 -11.70 16.26 12.30
N THR A 231 -11.17 15.51 13.30
CA THR A 231 -9.74 15.56 13.65
C THR A 231 -8.81 15.28 12.45
N PRO A 232 -9.00 14.24 11.62
CA PRO A 232 -8.12 14.02 10.46
C PRO A 232 -8.15 15.19 9.46
N PHE A 233 -9.28 15.83 9.25
CA PHE A 233 -9.38 17.00 8.37
C PHE A 233 -8.66 18.21 8.96
N ALA A 234 -8.74 18.41 10.29
CA ALA A 234 -7.98 19.44 10.98
C ALA A 234 -6.46 19.17 10.90
N LEU A 235 -6.03 17.92 10.97
CA LEU A 235 -4.63 17.55 10.75
C LEU A 235 -4.19 17.80 9.30
N GLY A 236 -5.04 17.51 8.32
CA GLY A 236 -4.79 17.85 6.91
C GLY A 236 -4.60 19.37 6.73
N LEU A 237 -5.47 20.18 7.30
CA LEU A 237 -5.33 21.64 7.27
C LEU A 237 -4.04 22.13 7.97
N ALA A 238 -3.69 21.52 9.11
CA ALA A 238 -2.44 21.85 9.79
C ALA A 238 -1.21 21.44 8.98
N GLY A 239 -1.30 20.34 8.23
CA GLY A 239 -0.25 19.84 7.35
C GLY A 239 0.11 20.82 6.24
N LEU A 240 -0.86 21.58 5.71
CA LEU A 240 -0.62 22.63 4.70
C LEU A 240 0.42 23.66 5.15
N ALA A 241 0.49 23.94 6.46
CA ALA A 241 1.48 24.88 7.01
C ALA A 241 2.91 24.30 7.05
N THR A 242 3.09 23.01 6.85
CA THR A 242 4.38 22.30 6.88
C THR A 242 4.82 21.80 5.51
N GLU A 243 3.99 21.96 4.47
CA GLU A 243 4.36 21.63 3.10
C GLU A 243 5.51 22.50 2.60
N GLN A 244 6.41 21.86 1.86
CA GLN A 244 7.53 22.57 1.22
C GLN A 244 7.09 22.99 -0.19
N THR A 245 7.22 24.27 -0.48
CA THR A 245 6.85 24.82 -1.80
C THR A 245 8.03 24.94 -2.75
N GLY A 246 9.25 24.77 -2.24
CA GLY A 246 10.47 25.00 -3.01
C GLY A 246 10.75 26.47 -3.34
N GLN A 247 9.97 27.41 -2.81
CA GLN A 247 10.16 28.85 -3.05
C GLN A 247 11.55 29.28 -2.57
N GLY A 248 12.31 29.94 -3.48
CA GLY A 248 13.67 30.41 -3.20
C GLY A 248 14.74 29.32 -3.19
N ALA A 249 14.40 28.06 -3.39
CA ALA A 249 15.39 27.00 -3.58
C ALA A 249 16.09 27.14 -4.95
N PRO A 250 17.39 26.77 -5.06
CA PRO A 250 18.03 26.65 -6.38
C PRO A 250 17.27 25.64 -7.22
N THR A 251 17.23 25.86 -8.53
CA THR A 251 16.53 24.97 -9.47
C THR A 251 17.51 24.30 -10.42
N ARG A 252 17.11 23.14 -10.94
CA ARG A 252 17.80 22.41 -12.02
C ARG A 252 16.79 21.88 -13.03
N THR A 253 17.21 21.84 -14.27
CA THR A 253 16.45 21.17 -15.32
C THR A 253 16.87 19.71 -15.37
N ILE A 254 15.95 18.79 -15.10
CA ILE A 254 16.22 17.35 -15.06
C ILE A 254 15.40 16.67 -16.13
N ALA A 255 16.04 15.92 -17.03
CA ALA A 255 15.31 15.17 -18.04
C ALA A 255 14.98 13.76 -17.54
N ILE A 256 13.78 13.29 -17.85
CA ILE A 256 13.32 11.92 -17.61
C ILE A 256 13.08 11.28 -18.96
N ILE A 257 13.66 10.11 -19.20
CA ILE A 257 13.52 9.37 -20.46
C ILE A 257 12.61 8.16 -20.25
N GLN A 258 11.64 7.99 -21.14
CA GLN A 258 10.84 6.76 -21.31
C GLN A 258 11.09 6.23 -22.72
N GLY A 259 11.84 5.13 -22.82
CA GLY A 259 12.19 4.54 -24.12
C GLY A 259 11.09 3.68 -24.70
N ASP A 260 10.22 3.14 -23.85
CA ASP A 260 9.25 2.10 -24.14
C ASP A 260 9.89 0.71 -24.33
N VAL A 261 9.07 -0.30 -24.52
CA VAL A 261 9.45 -1.70 -24.81
C VAL A 261 8.74 -2.19 -26.07
N PRO A 262 9.37 -3.06 -26.87
CA PRO A 262 8.77 -3.52 -28.14
C PRO A 262 7.45 -4.28 -27.96
N GLN A 263 7.30 -4.98 -26.83
CA GLN A 263 6.10 -5.76 -26.46
C GLN A 263 5.98 -5.83 -24.94
N PRO A 264 4.78 -5.65 -24.39
CA PRO A 264 4.54 -5.79 -22.95
C PRO A 264 4.58 -7.26 -22.50
N GLY A 265 4.80 -7.48 -21.18
CA GLY A 265 4.79 -8.79 -20.56
C GLY A 265 6.17 -9.45 -20.50
N LEU A 266 6.20 -10.75 -20.18
CA LEU A 266 7.44 -11.50 -19.95
C LEU A 266 8.35 -11.62 -21.18
N GLU A 267 7.79 -11.50 -22.39
CA GLU A 267 8.55 -11.63 -23.62
C GLU A 267 9.55 -10.49 -23.86
N PHE A 268 9.40 -9.34 -23.19
CA PHE A 268 10.34 -8.24 -23.34
C PHE A 268 11.77 -8.62 -22.97
N ASN A 269 11.95 -9.55 -22.02
CA ASN A 269 13.27 -10.05 -21.62
C ASN A 269 14.03 -10.72 -22.78
N ALA A 270 13.33 -11.25 -23.76
CA ALA A 270 13.94 -11.81 -24.98
C ALA A 270 14.53 -10.73 -25.90
N ARG A 271 14.17 -9.46 -25.71
CA ARG A 271 14.58 -8.32 -26.54
C ARG A 271 15.36 -7.26 -25.77
N ARG A 272 16.16 -7.68 -24.80
CA ARG A 272 16.93 -6.81 -23.88
C ARG A 272 17.68 -5.70 -24.59
N ARG A 273 18.29 -5.98 -25.75
CA ARG A 273 19.02 -4.97 -26.51
C ARG A 273 18.12 -3.86 -27.03
N ALA A 274 16.94 -4.20 -27.55
CA ALA A 274 16.02 -3.21 -28.08
C ALA A 274 15.57 -2.20 -27.02
N VAL A 275 15.43 -2.60 -25.76
CA VAL A 275 15.08 -1.69 -24.66
C VAL A 275 16.16 -0.63 -24.48
N THR A 276 17.44 -1.03 -24.42
CA THR A 276 18.57 -0.09 -24.30
C THR A 276 18.64 0.85 -25.51
N ASP A 277 18.48 0.31 -26.73
CA ASP A 277 18.50 1.10 -27.95
C ASP A 277 17.38 2.15 -28.00
N LEU A 278 16.17 1.82 -27.50
CA LEU A 278 15.03 2.73 -27.43
C LEU A 278 15.26 3.88 -26.45
N HIS A 279 15.86 3.61 -25.29
CA HIS A 279 16.22 4.65 -24.32
C HIS A 279 17.34 5.57 -24.88
N ALA A 280 18.35 5.00 -25.53
CA ALA A 280 19.38 5.75 -26.22
C ALA A 280 18.78 6.63 -27.32
N LEU A 281 17.88 6.09 -28.14
CA LEU A 281 17.18 6.83 -29.19
C LEU A 281 16.40 8.03 -28.64
N GLN A 282 15.67 7.89 -27.54
CA GLN A 282 14.95 9.03 -26.94
C GLN A 282 15.91 10.08 -26.38
N THR A 283 17.06 9.66 -25.85
CA THR A 283 18.12 10.59 -25.41
C THR A 283 18.73 11.34 -26.59
N HIS A 284 18.97 10.69 -27.73
CA HIS A 284 19.43 11.35 -28.97
C HIS A 284 18.40 12.36 -29.46
N LYS A 285 17.10 12.01 -29.46
CA LYS A 285 16.02 12.96 -29.85
C LYS A 285 15.98 14.17 -28.92
N LEU A 286 16.15 13.99 -27.61
CA LEU A 286 16.27 15.09 -26.67
C LEU A 286 17.50 15.97 -27.01
N ALA A 287 18.67 15.37 -27.29
CA ALA A 287 19.86 16.09 -27.65
C ALA A 287 19.69 16.91 -28.96
N GLU A 288 19.00 16.35 -29.95
CA GLU A 288 18.60 17.07 -31.16
C GLU A 288 17.68 18.25 -30.86
N ALA A 289 16.64 18.05 -30.04
CA ALA A 289 15.70 19.10 -29.62
C ALA A 289 16.41 20.24 -28.87
N VAL A 290 17.38 19.93 -28.02
CA VAL A 290 18.21 20.90 -27.30
C VAL A 290 19.06 21.70 -28.28
N ARG A 291 19.72 21.05 -29.27
CA ARG A 291 20.50 21.73 -30.32
C ARG A 291 19.63 22.61 -31.19
N ALA A 292 18.41 22.19 -31.49
CA ALA A 292 17.43 22.95 -32.23
C ALA A 292 16.77 24.10 -31.42
N GLY A 293 17.02 24.18 -30.11
CA GLY A 293 16.40 25.19 -29.25
C GLY A 293 14.93 24.93 -28.94
N THR A 294 14.41 23.73 -29.22
CA THR A 294 13.00 23.34 -28.98
C THR A 294 12.78 22.65 -27.62
N ALA A 295 13.86 22.26 -26.97
CA ALA A 295 13.86 21.76 -25.57
C ALA A 295 14.95 22.45 -24.73
N PRO A 296 14.73 22.66 -23.43
CA PRO A 296 15.76 23.19 -22.55
C PRO A 296 16.91 22.18 -22.41
N LYS A 297 18.15 22.68 -22.30
CA LYS A 297 19.29 21.82 -22.00
C LYS A 297 19.16 21.34 -20.54
N PRO A 298 19.12 20.02 -20.27
CA PRO A 298 19.07 19.51 -18.91
C PRO A 298 20.43 19.64 -18.22
N ASP A 299 20.44 19.68 -16.89
CA ASP A 299 21.63 19.56 -16.05
C ASP A 299 22.02 18.08 -15.86
N LEU A 300 21.04 17.19 -15.87
CA LEU A 300 21.21 15.73 -15.82
C LEU A 300 20.03 15.02 -16.47
N VAL A 301 20.21 13.73 -16.78
CA VAL A 301 19.18 12.86 -17.37
C VAL A 301 18.97 11.62 -16.51
N ILE A 302 17.73 11.13 -16.44
CA ILE A 302 17.36 9.93 -15.70
C ILE A 302 16.78 8.89 -16.68
N TRP A 303 17.37 7.70 -16.69
CA TRP A 303 16.85 6.52 -17.34
C TRP A 303 16.15 5.61 -16.31
N PRO A 304 15.14 4.83 -16.68
CA PRO A 304 14.40 3.99 -15.76
C PRO A 304 15.19 2.75 -15.30
N GLU A 305 14.57 2.02 -14.35
CA GLU A 305 15.02 0.69 -13.92
C GLU A 305 15.15 -0.25 -15.13
N ASN A 306 16.25 -1.00 -15.18
CA ASN A 306 16.54 -1.97 -16.25
C ASN A 306 16.44 -1.37 -17.67
N ALA A 307 16.72 -0.09 -17.85
CA ALA A 307 16.90 0.49 -19.17
C ALA A 307 18.02 -0.24 -19.95
N SER A 308 18.95 -0.85 -19.24
CA SER A 308 19.85 -1.86 -19.77
C SER A 308 19.72 -3.17 -19.01
N ASP A 309 19.08 -4.16 -19.63
CA ASP A 309 19.04 -5.55 -19.14
C ASP A 309 20.32 -6.32 -19.47
N ILE A 310 21.28 -5.69 -20.11
CA ILE A 310 22.59 -6.20 -20.45
C ILE A 310 23.62 -5.48 -19.58
N ASP A 311 24.46 -6.24 -18.87
CA ASP A 311 25.51 -5.69 -18.00
C ASP A 311 26.49 -4.81 -18.80
N PRO A 312 26.48 -3.48 -18.63
CA PRO A 312 27.32 -2.59 -19.40
C PRO A 312 28.80 -2.65 -18.98
N TYR A 313 29.14 -3.24 -17.83
CA TYR A 313 30.51 -3.46 -17.45
C TYR A 313 31.13 -4.70 -18.11
N ALA A 314 30.30 -5.67 -18.47
CA ALA A 314 30.73 -6.92 -19.11
C ALA A 314 30.50 -6.93 -20.63
N ASN A 315 29.70 -6.02 -21.17
CA ASN A 315 29.33 -5.96 -22.58
C ASN A 315 29.68 -4.61 -23.21
N ALA A 316 30.75 -4.58 -24.01
CA ALA A 316 31.26 -3.36 -24.66
C ALA A 316 30.25 -2.74 -25.63
N ASP A 317 29.39 -3.54 -26.25
CA ASP A 317 28.38 -3.05 -27.18
C ASP A 317 27.25 -2.30 -26.44
N ALA A 318 26.74 -2.84 -25.33
CA ALA A 318 25.80 -2.12 -24.47
C ALA A 318 26.42 -0.83 -23.91
N ALA A 319 27.66 -0.89 -23.43
CA ALA A 319 28.40 0.29 -22.97
C ALA A 319 28.57 1.35 -24.08
N SER A 320 28.80 0.93 -25.31
CA SER A 320 28.96 1.82 -26.48
C SER A 320 27.67 2.58 -26.79
N VAL A 321 26.51 1.89 -26.78
CA VAL A 321 25.20 2.50 -27.02
C VAL A 321 24.84 3.52 -25.94
N ILE A 322 24.97 3.13 -24.68
CA ILE A 322 24.73 4.03 -23.55
C ILE A 322 25.67 5.24 -23.64
N GLY A 323 26.99 4.97 -23.77
CA GLY A 323 27.99 6.02 -23.85
C GLY A 323 27.80 6.97 -25.04
N SER A 324 27.28 6.48 -26.17
CA SER A 324 26.93 7.33 -27.32
C SER A 324 25.85 8.33 -26.95
N ALA A 325 24.75 7.88 -26.35
CA ALA A 325 23.64 8.73 -25.92
C ALA A 325 24.07 9.77 -24.86
N VAL A 326 24.88 9.34 -23.88
CA VAL A 326 25.41 10.20 -22.80
C VAL A 326 26.33 11.30 -23.37
N ARG A 327 27.22 10.95 -24.30
CA ARG A 327 28.10 11.94 -24.98
C ARG A 327 27.30 12.90 -25.85
N ASP A 328 26.25 12.45 -26.52
CA ASP A 328 25.44 13.28 -27.41
C ASP A 328 24.64 14.34 -26.64
N ILE A 329 24.04 13.99 -25.52
CA ILE A 329 23.34 14.95 -24.65
C ILE A 329 24.33 15.83 -23.86
N GLY A 330 25.54 15.33 -23.57
CA GLY A 330 26.64 16.09 -22.98
C GLY A 330 26.48 16.44 -21.50
N VAL A 331 25.65 15.69 -20.76
CA VAL A 331 25.44 15.85 -19.32
C VAL A 331 25.41 14.47 -18.65
N PRO A 332 25.62 14.36 -17.32
CA PRO A 332 25.53 13.08 -16.62
C PRO A 332 24.15 12.43 -16.73
N VAL A 333 24.15 11.11 -16.85
CA VAL A 333 22.93 10.29 -16.92
C VAL A 333 22.92 9.27 -15.79
N LEU A 334 21.82 9.20 -15.03
CA LEU A 334 21.57 8.11 -14.11
C LEU A 334 20.91 6.95 -14.88
N VAL A 335 21.63 5.85 -15.04
CA VAL A 335 21.21 4.69 -15.86
C VAL A 335 20.80 3.53 -14.98
N GLY A 336 19.57 3.05 -15.11
CA GLY A 336 19.13 1.80 -14.49
C GLY A 336 19.62 0.58 -15.28
N ALA A 337 20.34 -0.34 -14.65
CA ALA A 337 20.91 -1.49 -15.30
C ALA A 337 20.90 -2.78 -14.47
N VAL A 338 20.82 -3.91 -15.15
CA VAL A 338 21.10 -5.24 -14.57
C VAL A 338 22.59 -5.52 -14.69
N VAL A 339 23.24 -5.76 -13.56
CA VAL A 339 24.69 -5.95 -13.47
C VAL A 339 25.02 -7.30 -12.82
N GLY A 340 25.86 -8.12 -13.43
CA GLY A 340 26.29 -9.40 -12.87
C GLY A 340 27.03 -9.21 -11.53
N SER A 341 26.73 -10.02 -10.54
CA SER A 341 27.38 -9.92 -9.21
C SER A 341 28.78 -10.52 -9.15
N GLY A 342 29.19 -11.23 -10.22
CA GLY A 342 30.39 -12.09 -10.22
C GLY A 342 30.11 -13.54 -9.76
N THR A 343 28.94 -13.79 -9.17
CA THR A 343 28.49 -15.14 -8.83
C THR A 343 27.52 -15.62 -9.91
N PRO A 344 27.70 -16.82 -10.48
CA PRO A 344 26.82 -17.34 -11.51
C PRO A 344 25.34 -17.35 -11.07
N GLY A 345 24.46 -16.85 -11.94
CA GLY A 345 23.02 -16.76 -11.68
C GLY A 345 22.59 -15.68 -10.68
N LYS A 346 23.52 -14.82 -10.23
CA LYS A 346 23.21 -13.70 -9.32
C LYS A 346 23.55 -12.36 -9.94
N ASN A 347 22.63 -11.41 -9.83
CA ASN A 347 22.72 -10.07 -10.40
C ASN A 347 22.48 -8.99 -9.34
N PHE A 348 22.81 -7.77 -9.69
CA PHE A 348 22.40 -6.56 -9.00
C PHE A 348 21.44 -5.77 -9.89
N ASN A 349 20.44 -5.15 -9.30
CA ASN A 349 19.60 -4.13 -9.90
C ASN A 349 20.18 -2.77 -9.48
N MET A 350 20.74 -2.02 -10.42
CA MET A 350 21.59 -0.86 -10.11
C MET A 350 21.17 0.41 -10.84
N GLY A 351 21.25 1.55 -10.12
CA GLY A 351 21.40 2.89 -10.69
C GLY A 351 22.89 3.22 -10.83
N ILE A 352 23.32 3.65 -11.99
CA ILE A 352 24.72 3.94 -12.34
C ILE A 352 24.82 5.37 -12.85
N VAL A 353 25.61 6.22 -12.20
CA VAL A 353 25.92 7.54 -12.74
C VAL A 353 26.92 7.38 -13.89
N TRP A 354 26.53 7.88 -15.06
CA TRP A 354 27.32 7.82 -16.28
C TRP A 354 27.71 9.23 -16.73
N ASP A 355 28.97 9.53 -16.65
CA ASP A 355 29.52 10.84 -17.02
C ASP A 355 29.86 10.89 -18.52
N PRO A 356 29.60 12.00 -19.24
CA PRO A 356 29.86 12.10 -20.67
C PRO A 356 31.36 12.04 -21.05
N VAL A 357 32.26 12.35 -20.12
CA VAL A 357 33.71 12.38 -20.34
C VAL A 357 34.39 11.14 -19.80
N THR A 358 34.11 10.78 -18.52
CA THR A 358 34.79 9.68 -17.82
C THR A 358 34.11 8.32 -17.98
N GLY A 359 32.86 8.30 -18.51
CA GLY A 359 32.08 7.07 -18.69
C GLY A 359 31.32 6.65 -17.43
N PRO A 360 31.01 5.33 -17.27
CA PRO A 360 30.26 4.84 -16.13
C PRO A 360 31.07 4.93 -14.85
N ALA A 361 30.41 5.24 -13.74
CA ALA A 361 30.98 5.12 -12.42
C ALA A 361 31.48 3.69 -12.16
N ALA A 362 32.55 3.55 -11.38
CA ALA A 362 33.06 2.24 -11.04
C ALA A 362 32.00 1.40 -10.31
N LYS A 363 31.90 0.13 -10.65
CA LYS A 363 30.94 -0.82 -10.05
C LYS A 363 31.04 -0.82 -8.53
N LEU A 364 29.89 -0.70 -7.85
CA LEU A 364 29.76 -0.64 -6.39
C LEU A 364 30.48 0.55 -5.73
N SER A 365 30.75 1.61 -6.50
CA SER A 365 31.33 2.87 -5.97
C SER A 365 30.26 3.76 -5.29
N ALA A 366 30.68 4.91 -4.77
CA ALA A 366 29.76 5.90 -4.20
C ALA A 366 28.76 6.48 -5.22
N GLN A 367 29.07 6.40 -6.51
CA GLN A 367 28.26 6.89 -7.62
C GLN A 367 27.43 5.78 -8.30
N THR A 368 27.17 4.68 -7.58
CA THR A 368 26.23 3.64 -7.99
C THR A 368 25.31 3.31 -6.83
N TYR A 369 24.07 2.99 -7.11
CA TYR A 369 23.11 2.48 -6.15
C TYR A 369 22.75 1.04 -6.50
N THR A 370 22.67 0.17 -5.52
CA THR A 370 22.14 -1.19 -5.68
C THR A 370 20.85 -1.28 -4.88
N LYS A 371 19.76 -1.71 -5.52
CA LYS A 371 18.47 -1.91 -4.88
C LYS A 371 18.61 -2.69 -3.57
N VAL A 372 18.21 -2.09 -2.46
CA VAL A 372 18.37 -2.68 -1.11
C VAL A 372 17.27 -3.66 -0.77
N HIS A 373 16.10 -3.54 -1.44
CA HIS A 373 14.95 -4.39 -1.20
C HIS A 373 14.43 -5.05 -2.49
N PRO A 374 15.10 -6.09 -2.99
CA PRO A 374 14.60 -6.87 -4.11
C PRO A 374 13.22 -7.47 -3.81
N VAL A 375 12.36 -7.52 -4.84
CA VAL A 375 10.97 -7.96 -4.71
C VAL A 375 10.91 -9.48 -4.51
N PRO A 376 10.35 -9.99 -3.39
CA PRO A 376 10.13 -11.41 -3.22
C PRO A 376 9.25 -11.98 -4.33
N PHE A 377 9.59 -13.17 -4.84
CA PHE A 377 8.93 -13.85 -5.96
C PHE A 377 9.02 -13.16 -7.33
N GLY A 378 9.52 -11.94 -7.38
CA GLY A 378 9.77 -11.20 -8.62
C GLY A 378 11.25 -11.13 -8.98
N GLU A 379 12.09 -10.75 -8.04
CA GLU A 379 13.54 -10.56 -8.23
C GLU A 379 14.38 -11.64 -7.54
N TYR A 380 13.85 -12.30 -6.51
CA TYR A 380 14.43 -13.50 -5.92
C TYR A 380 13.32 -14.46 -5.47
N MET A 381 13.67 -15.73 -5.33
CA MET A 381 12.71 -16.77 -4.94
C MET A 381 12.99 -17.25 -3.51
N PRO A 382 12.24 -16.75 -2.50
CA PRO A 382 12.40 -17.26 -1.15
C PRO A 382 11.99 -18.74 -1.08
N TYR A 383 12.77 -19.54 -0.35
CA TYR A 383 12.49 -20.99 -0.18
C TYR A 383 12.10 -21.71 -1.48
N ARG A 384 12.87 -21.54 -2.55
CA ARG A 384 12.62 -22.05 -3.89
C ARG A 384 12.19 -23.53 -3.91
N SER A 385 12.85 -24.40 -3.14
CA SER A 385 12.53 -25.83 -3.05
C SER A 385 11.12 -26.10 -2.51
N PHE A 386 10.67 -25.31 -1.55
CA PHE A 386 9.32 -25.41 -0.99
C PHE A 386 8.26 -24.96 -2.00
N PHE A 387 8.43 -23.78 -2.60
CA PHE A 387 7.42 -23.26 -3.53
C PHE A 387 7.38 -24.01 -4.87
N ARG A 388 8.46 -24.68 -5.27
CA ARG A 388 8.51 -25.54 -6.46
C ARG A 388 7.52 -26.70 -6.39
N VAL A 389 7.18 -27.19 -5.19
CA VAL A 389 6.17 -28.24 -4.99
C VAL A 389 4.78 -27.76 -5.45
N PHE A 390 4.49 -26.47 -5.36
CA PHE A 390 3.19 -25.89 -5.73
C PHE A 390 3.15 -25.35 -7.16
N SER A 391 4.29 -24.92 -7.71
CA SER A 391 4.34 -24.35 -9.06
C SER A 391 5.74 -24.44 -9.68
N GLN A 392 5.83 -25.00 -10.89
CA GLN A 392 7.06 -24.99 -11.68
C GLN A 392 7.40 -23.58 -12.22
N LYS A 393 6.47 -22.63 -12.18
CA LYS A 393 6.74 -21.23 -12.55
C LYS A 393 7.80 -20.56 -11.69
N VAL A 394 8.12 -21.12 -10.53
CA VAL A 394 9.27 -20.75 -9.69
C VAL A 394 10.59 -20.78 -10.46
N ASP A 395 10.69 -21.62 -11.49
CA ASP A 395 11.90 -21.78 -12.32
C ASP A 395 11.97 -20.79 -13.49
N LEU A 396 10.91 -20.01 -13.75
CA LEU A 396 10.93 -18.89 -14.70
C LEU A 396 11.89 -17.78 -14.24
N GLN A 397 12.07 -17.65 -12.92
CA GLN A 397 13.08 -16.75 -12.34
C GLN A 397 14.47 -17.41 -12.46
N GLN A 398 15.15 -17.17 -13.57
CA GLN A 398 16.46 -17.77 -13.88
C GLN A 398 17.64 -17.08 -13.19
N GLY A 399 17.47 -15.84 -12.69
CA GLY A 399 18.47 -15.08 -11.93
C GLY A 399 17.92 -14.61 -10.59
N GLU A 400 18.80 -14.46 -9.60
CA GLU A 400 18.45 -13.89 -8.31
C GLU A 400 19.12 -12.52 -8.16
N PHE A 401 18.36 -11.51 -7.78
CA PHE A 401 18.92 -10.21 -7.45
C PHE A 401 19.39 -10.18 -6.00
N LEU A 402 20.62 -9.75 -5.80
CA LEU A 402 21.20 -9.56 -4.47
C LEU A 402 20.87 -8.15 -3.95
N PRO A 403 20.58 -8.02 -2.64
CA PRO A 403 20.30 -6.72 -2.04
C PRO A 403 21.54 -5.85 -1.94
N GLY A 404 21.36 -4.53 -2.08
CA GLY A 404 22.33 -3.52 -1.73
C GLY A 404 22.46 -3.33 -0.22
N LEU A 405 23.46 -2.57 0.21
CA LEU A 405 23.80 -2.36 1.62
C LEU A 405 23.69 -0.90 2.09
N ARG A 406 23.38 0.03 1.20
CA ARG A 406 23.38 1.47 1.50
C ARG A 406 22.22 2.16 0.79
N PRO A 407 21.74 3.31 1.32
CA PRO A 407 20.71 4.12 0.65
C PRO A 407 21.21 4.68 -0.68
N GLY A 408 20.26 5.00 -1.57
CA GLY A 408 20.51 5.48 -2.92
C GLY A 408 20.86 6.96 -3.04
N ASN A 409 21.75 7.48 -2.19
CA ASN A 409 22.23 8.85 -2.28
C ASN A 409 23.33 8.94 -3.34
N LEU A 410 23.05 9.67 -4.40
CA LEU A 410 23.95 9.86 -5.55
C LEU A 410 24.14 11.35 -5.84
N ASP A 411 25.36 11.74 -6.21
CA ASP A 411 25.60 13.04 -6.83
C ASP A 411 25.56 12.88 -8.36
N VAL A 412 24.56 13.47 -8.99
CA VAL A 412 24.44 13.43 -10.45
C VAL A 412 24.54 14.85 -11.00
N GLY A 413 25.71 15.20 -11.48
CA GLY A 413 25.97 16.55 -12.01
C GLY A 413 25.84 17.67 -10.98
N GLY A 414 26.22 17.43 -9.73
CA GLY A 414 26.11 18.39 -8.62
C GLY A 414 24.74 18.48 -8.00
N VAL A 415 23.82 17.56 -8.35
CA VAL A 415 22.50 17.42 -7.73
C VAL A 415 22.50 16.21 -6.80
N ALA A 416 22.13 16.43 -5.52
CA ALA A 416 21.95 15.34 -4.56
C ALA A 416 20.63 14.60 -4.83
N VAL A 417 20.73 13.50 -5.57
CA VAL A 417 19.62 12.64 -5.95
C VAL A 417 19.42 11.54 -4.91
N GLY A 418 18.17 11.31 -4.51
CA GLY A 418 17.76 10.13 -3.76
C GLY A 418 17.14 9.12 -4.70
N ASP A 419 17.91 8.13 -5.12
CA ASP A 419 17.46 7.07 -6.01
C ASP A 419 16.76 5.95 -5.23
N VAL A 420 15.55 5.62 -5.66
CA VAL A 420 14.70 4.58 -5.08
C VAL A 420 14.19 3.72 -6.24
N ILE A 421 14.50 2.42 -6.21
CA ILE A 421 14.19 1.57 -7.37
C ILE A 421 12.85 0.87 -7.19
N CYS A 422 11.86 1.28 -8.01
CA CYS A 422 10.58 0.60 -8.25
C CYS A 422 9.77 0.38 -6.94
N PHE A 423 9.60 -0.86 -6.53
CA PHE A 423 8.84 -1.28 -5.34
C PHE A 423 9.34 -0.65 -4.02
N GLU A 424 10.59 -0.18 -3.97
CA GLU A 424 11.15 0.44 -2.77
C GLU A 424 10.40 1.70 -2.31
N VAL A 425 9.71 2.39 -3.22
CA VAL A 425 8.91 3.59 -2.91
C VAL A 425 7.81 3.32 -1.87
N VAL A 426 7.37 2.06 -1.74
CA VAL A 426 6.35 1.69 -0.75
C VAL A 426 6.89 1.65 0.69
N TYR A 427 8.22 1.48 0.87
CA TYR A 427 8.86 1.38 2.19
C TYR A 427 9.28 2.74 2.73
N ASP A 428 8.65 3.18 3.83
CA ASP A 428 8.96 4.46 4.50
C ASP A 428 10.44 4.63 4.84
N GLY A 429 11.06 3.56 5.37
CA GLY A 429 12.45 3.60 5.81
C GLY A 429 13.40 3.91 4.67
N ILE A 430 13.21 3.28 3.50
CA ILE A 430 14.11 3.42 2.35
C ILE A 430 14.06 4.86 1.82
N VAL A 431 12.85 5.40 1.62
CA VAL A 431 12.69 6.77 1.10
C VAL A 431 13.20 7.80 2.13
N ARG A 432 12.92 7.59 3.41
CA ARG A 432 13.44 8.46 4.46
C ARG A 432 14.96 8.45 4.53
N ASP A 433 15.58 7.27 4.42
CA ASP A 433 17.04 7.13 4.54
C ASP A 433 17.78 7.92 3.45
N VAL A 434 17.24 7.99 2.22
CA VAL A 434 17.84 8.83 1.17
C VAL A 434 17.63 10.32 1.44
N VAL A 435 16.50 10.74 2.00
CA VAL A 435 16.25 12.14 2.39
C VAL A 435 17.12 12.53 3.57
N ASP A 436 17.28 11.65 4.55
CA ASP A 436 18.18 11.85 5.70
C ASP A 436 19.65 11.90 5.25
N GLY A 437 20.00 11.19 4.20
CA GLY A 437 21.29 11.26 3.51
C GLY A 437 21.52 12.53 2.67
N GLY A 438 20.56 13.47 2.65
CA GLY A 438 20.71 14.78 2.02
C GLY A 438 20.12 14.89 0.60
N ALA A 439 19.32 13.93 0.14
CA ALA A 439 18.67 14.03 -1.16
C ALA A 439 17.80 15.29 -1.27
N GLN A 440 17.96 16.02 -2.37
CA GLN A 440 17.23 17.25 -2.68
C GLN A 440 16.07 17.01 -3.64
N VAL A 441 16.13 15.94 -4.40
CA VAL A 441 15.10 15.44 -5.29
C VAL A 441 15.03 13.92 -5.15
N LEU A 442 13.84 13.35 -5.24
CA LEU A 442 13.63 11.91 -5.24
C LEU A 442 13.46 11.40 -6.68
N VAL A 443 14.11 10.31 -6.99
CA VAL A 443 13.99 9.62 -8.26
C VAL A 443 13.43 8.23 -8.00
N VAL A 444 12.39 7.85 -8.75
CA VAL A 444 11.84 6.49 -8.74
C VAL A 444 12.12 5.89 -10.12
N GLN A 445 13.21 5.13 -10.21
CA GLN A 445 13.49 4.34 -11.41
C GLN A 445 12.60 3.10 -11.39
N THR A 446 11.74 2.87 -12.39
CA THR A 446 10.79 1.76 -12.36
C THR A 446 10.64 1.05 -13.70
N ASN A 447 10.35 -0.25 -13.65
CA ASN A 447 10.05 -1.08 -14.80
C ASN A 447 8.69 -1.77 -14.62
N ASN A 448 7.63 -1.14 -15.15
CA ASN A 448 6.27 -1.65 -15.08
C ASN A 448 5.88 -2.49 -16.32
N ALA A 449 6.80 -2.75 -17.25
CA ALA A 449 6.51 -3.42 -18.53
C ALA A 449 5.85 -4.79 -18.36
N THR A 450 6.27 -5.55 -17.35
CA THR A 450 5.73 -6.89 -17.05
C THR A 450 4.26 -6.87 -16.64
N PHE A 451 3.79 -5.75 -16.05
CA PHE A 451 2.41 -5.63 -15.54
C PHE A 451 1.42 -5.14 -16.60
N GLY A 452 1.90 -4.71 -17.77
CA GLY A 452 1.07 -4.35 -18.91
C GLY A 452 0.08 -3.21 -18.60
N TRP A 453 -1.10 -3.29 -19.19
CA TRP A 453 -2.19 -2.31 -19.02
C TRP A 453 -2.99 -2.55 -17.73
N THR A 454 -2.32 -2.48 -16.58
CA THR A 454 -2.96 -2.70 -15.27
C THR A 454 -2.90 -1.45 -14.39
N ASN A 455 -3.52 -1.53 -13.22
CA ASN A 455 -3.54 -0.41 -12.27
C ASN A 455 -2.22 -0.26 -11.47
N GLU A 456 -1.26 -1.16 -11.64
CA GLU A 456 -0.04 -1.21 -10.84
C GLU A 456 0.74 0.12 -10.91
N THR A 457 1.00 0.63 -12.12
CA THR A 457 1.76 1.87 -12.33
C THR A 457 1.07 3.10 -11.70
N TYR A 458 -0.28 3.15 -11.73
CA TYR A 458 -1.03 4.25 -11.09
C TYR A 458 -1.01 4.14 -9.57
N GLN A 459 -1.05 2.92 -9.03
CA GLN A 459 -0.90 2.69 -7.58
C GLN A 459 0.49 3.09 -7.11
N GLN A 460 1.53 2.78 -7.86
CA GLN A 460 2.90 3.21 -7.58
C GLN A 460 3.07 4.73 -7.67
N GLN A 461 2.46 5.37 -8.68
CA GLN A 461 2.43 6.83 -8.77
C GLN A 461 1.73 7.47 -7.55
N ALA A 462 0.63 6.88 -7.08
CA ALA A 462 -0.06 7.34 -5.87
C ALA A 462 0.83 7.27 -4.62
N MET A 463 1.65 6.21 -4.48
CA MET A 463 2.66 6.11 -3.42
C MET A 463 3.69 7.23 -3.54
N SER A 464 4.21 7.47 -4.72
CA SER A 464 5.17 8.54 -5.00
C SER A 464 4.61 9.93 -4.65
N ARG A 465 3.31 10.17 -4.87
CA ARG A 465 2.62 11.41 -4.48
C ARG A 465 2.60 11.60 -2.95
N VAL A 466 2.34 10.52 -2.21
CA VAL A 466 2.42 10.57 -0.72
C VAL A 466 3.85 10.86 -0.27
N ARG A 467 4.87 10.24 -0.91
CA ARG A 467 6.28 10.49 -0.59
C ARG A 467 6.71 11.92 -0.89
N ALA A 468 6.21 12.51 -1.97
CA ALA A 468 6.48 13.91 -2.29
C ALA A 468 6.05 14.84 -1.15
N VAL A 469 4.83 14.67 -0.63
CA VAL A 469 4.29 15.47 0.48
C VAL A 469 4.98 15.13 1.81
N GLU A 470 5.18 13.85 2.09
CA GLU A 470 5.82 13.38 3.33
C GLU A 470 7.20 13.98 3.52
N HIS A 471 8.00 14.00 2.45
CA HIS A 471 9.39 14.46 2.50
C HIS A 471 9.59 15.89 1.99
N GLY A 472 8.54 16.52 1.44
CA GLY A 472 8.63 17.87 0.86
C GLY A 472 9.62 17.94 -0.29
N ARG A 473 9.64 16.91 -1.16
CA ARG A 473 10.56 16.77 -2.30
C ARG A 473 9.78 16.61 -3.59
N GLU A 474 10.34 17.16 -4.67
CA GLU A 474 9.91 16.74 -6.00
C GLU A 474 10.24 15.27 -6.20
N VAL A 475 9.31 14.49 -6.77
CA VAL A 475 9.50 13.08 -7.11
C VAL A 475 9.43 12.92 -8.61
N LEU A 476 10.51 12.40 -9.19
CA LEU A 476 10.64 12.13 -10.61
C LEU A 476 10.53 10.62 -10.85
N ILE A 477 9.42 10.18 -11.42
CA ILE A 477 9.24 8.79 -11.82
C ILE A 477 9.78 8.63 -13.24
N SER A 478 10.81 7.80 -13.40
CA SER A 478 11.31 7.37 -14.70
C SER A 478 10.91 5.91 -14.91
N SER A 479 10.03 5.65 -15.85
CA SER A 479 9.50 4.32 -16.15
C SER A 479 9.94 3.85 -17.54
N THR A 480 10.19 2.55 -17.68
CA THR A 480 10.55 1.93 -18.96
C THR A 480 9.40 2.05 -19.98
N SER A 481 8.16 1.70 -19.56
CA SER A 481 6.94 1.76 -20.38
C SER A 481 5.68 2.03 -19.55
N GLY A 482 5.84 2.28 -18.24
CA GLY A 482 4.75 2.65 -17.34
C GLY A 482 4.34 4.11 -17.54
N VAL A 483 4.00 4.79 -16.43
CA VAL A 483 3.72 6.23 -16.42
C VAL A 483 4.90 6.96 -15.80
N SER A 484 5.77 7.54 -16.62
CA SER A 484 6.75 8.51 -16.12
C SER A 484 6.04 9.78 -15.70
N ALA A 485 6.46 10.40 -14.60
CA ALA A 485 5.75 11.55 -14.03
C ALA A 485 6.69 12.49 -13.28
N VAL A 486 6.31 13.76 -13.27
CA VAL A 486 6.86 14.81 -12.42
C VAL A 486 5.83 15.11 -11.33
N ILE A 487 6.19 14.93 -10.08
CA ILE A 487 5.31 15.10 -8.92
C ILE A 487 5.88 16.18 -8.02
N LYS A 488 5.11 17.24 -7.82
CA LYS A 488 5.49 18.38 -6.96
C LYS A 488 5.50 18.02 -5.47
N PRO A 489 6.17 18.81 -4.63
CA PRO A 489 6.20 18.59 -3.19
C PRO A 489 4.82 18.59 -2.51
N ASP A 490 3.79 19.18 -3.13
CA ASP A 490 2.40 19.15 -2.67
C ASP A 490 1.63 17.89 -3.11
N GLY A 491 2.31 16.95 -3.81
CA GLY A 491 1.73 15.72 -4.33
C GLY A 491 0.94 15.88 -5.64
N SER A 492 0.87 17.08 -6.22
CA SER A 492 0.26 17.28 -7.53
C SER A 492 1.15 16.74 -8.66
N VAL A 493 0.53 16.18 -9.69
CA VAL A 493 1.24 15.70 -10.88
C VAL A 493 1.31 16.84 -11.88
N GLU A 494 2.52 17.25 -12.23
CA GLU A 494 2.77 18.36 -13.18
C GLU A 494 2.69 17.88 -14.64
N SER A 495 3.36 16.78 -14.93
CA SER A 495 3.45 16.25 -16.29
C SER A 495 3.67 14.74 -16.28
N THR A 496 3.27 14.07 -17.37
CA THR A 496 3.39 12.62 -17.50
C THR A 496 3.72 12.21 -18.92
N VAL A 497 4.42 11.06 -19.07
CA VAL A 497 4.43 10.25 -20.29
C VAL A 497 3.54 9.04 -20.02
N GLY A 498 2.61 8.75 -20.92
CA GLY A 498 1.63 7.68 -20.76
C GLY A 498 2.21 6.27 -20.91
N LEU A 499 1.38 5.27 -20.56
CA LEU A 499 1.72 3.85 -20.73
C LEU A 499 2.09 3.52 -22.19
N PHE A 500 3.13 2.71 -22.36
CA PHE A 500 3.63 2.22 -23.65
C PHE A 500 3.77 3.33 -24.69
N THR A 501 4.32 4.46 -24.25
CA THR A 501 4.59 5.63 -25.09
C THR A 501 6.03 6.06 -24.91
N ALA A 502 6.81 6.09 -25.98
CA ALA A 502 8.15 6.64 -25.93
C ALA A 502 8.14 8.17 -25.87
N GLY A 503 8.94 8.75 -24.99
CA GLY A 503 8.99 10.21 -24.80
C GLY A 503 10.01 10.64 -23.77
N TYR A 504 10.02 11.95 -23.49
CA TYR A 504 10.82 12.53 -22.42
C TYR A 504 10.07 13.71 -21.76
N LEU A 505 10.44 14.01 -20.52
CA LEU A 505 10.01 15.20 -19.78
C LEU A 505 11.26 15.99 -19.39
N THR A 506 11.17 17.32 -19.37
CA THR A 506 12.29 18.21 -19.00
C THR A 506 11.85 19.27 -17.98
N PRO A 507 11.37 18.86 -16.79
CA PRO A 507 10.96 19.80 -15.75
C PRO A 507 12.14 20.62 -15.22
N THR A 508 11.82 21.81 -14.72
CA THR A 508 12.72 22.57 -13.85
C THR A 508 12.27 22.38 -12.42
N VAL A 509 13.07 21.67 -11.64
CA VAL A 509 12.72 21.23 -10.28
C VAL A 509 13.48 22.04 -9.22
N PRO A 510 12.85 22.39 -8.08
CA PRO A 510 13.52 22.98 -6.96
C PRO A 510 14.34 21.95 -6.19
N LEU A 511 15.56 22.30 -5.79
CA LEU A 511 16.43 21.47 -4.97
C LEU A 511 16.18 21.79 -3.49
N ILE A 512 15.29 21.04 -2.85
CA ILE A 512 14.85 21.31 -1.48
C ILE A 512 15.69 20.51 -0.50
N SER A 513 16.31 21.18 0.48
CA SER A 513 17.11 20.52 1.54
C SER A 513 16.38 20.53 2.90
N ALA A 514 15.36 21.38 3.08
CA ALA A 514 14.60 21.46 4.33
C ALA A 514 13.83 20.14 4.59
N ARG A 515 13.74 19.73 5.86
CA ARG A 515 12.99 18.54 6.27
C ARG A 515 11.59 18.92 6.73
N THR A 516 10.60 18.12 6.35
CA THR A 516 9.26 18.21 6.94
C THR A 516 9.25 17.62 8.36
N PRO A 517 8.30 18.00 9.23
CA PRO A 517 8.07 17.32 10.49
C PRO A 517 7.83 15.81 10.31
N GLY A 518 7.12 15.40 9.25
CA GLY A 518 6.87 13.99 8.90
C GLY A 518 8.15 13.21 8.69
N THR A 519 9.10 13.76 7.94
CA THR A 519 10.45 13.17 7.78
C THR A 519 11.19 13.10 9.12
N ALA A 520 11.18 14.18 9.92
CA ALA A 520 11.90 14.23 11.20
C ALA A 520 11.34 13.26 12.24
N LEU A 521 10.03 13.07 12.30
CA LEU A 521 9.37 12.08 13.15
C LEU A 521 9.64 10.65 12.69
N GLY A 522 9.78 10.45 11.37
CA GLY A 522 10.09 9.17 10.78
C GLY A 522 9.14 8.07 11.26
N GLY A 523 9.69 6.90 11.63
CA GLY A 523 8.94 5.75 12.14
C GLY A 523 8.35 5.91 13.54
N LEU A 524 8.60 7.01 14.26
CA LEU A 524 8.15 7.18 15.65
C LEU A 524 6.62 7.09 15.78
N VAL A 525 5.87 7.67 14.82
CA VAL A 525 4.40 7.61 14.83
C VAL A 525 3.91 6.17 14.73
N GLU A 526 4.46 5.39 13.79
CA GLU A 526 4.14 3.97 13.63
C GLU A 526 4.45 3.17 14.89
N TRP A 527 5.67 3.34 15.43
CA TRP A 527 6.11 2.59 16.60
C TRP A 527 5.38 2.97 17.87
N ALA A 528 5.03 4.25 18.06
CA ALA A 528 4.22 4.71 19.19
C ALA A 528 2.83 4.09 19.16
N LEU A 529 2.16 4.09 18.01
CA LEU A 529 0.83 3.50 17.83
C LEU A 529 0.86 1.98 18.02
N THR A 530 1.86 1.32 17.43
CA THR A 530 2.05 -0.14 17.57
C THR A 530 2.36 -0.50 19.02
N GLY A 531 3.25 0.23 19.69
CA GLY A 531 3.59 0.06 21.10
C GLY A 531 2.38 0.24 22.00
N ALA A 532 1.53 1.24 21.75
CA ALA A 532 0.30 1.43 22.51
C ALA A 532 -0.64 0.21 22.41
N VAL A 533 -0.77 -0.41 21.23
CA VAL A 533 -1.55 -1.63 21.04
C VAL A 533 -0.94 -2.81 21.80
N LEU A 534 0.37 -2.97 21.78
CA LEU A 534 1.06 -4.04 22.52
C LEU A 534 0.88 -3.88 24.04
N VAL A 535 1.00 -2.66 24.57
CA VAL A 535 0.74 -2.35 25.98
C VAL A 535 -0.72 -2.66 26.35
N MET A 536 -1.67 -2.29 25.50
CA MET A 536 -3.09 -2.62 25.71
C MET A 536 -3.32 -4.13 25.80
N LEU A 537 -2.71 -4.91 24.93
CA LEU A 537 -2.80 -6.38 24.94
C LEU A 537 -2.20 -6.97 26.21
N ALA A 538 -1.01 -6.50 26.60
CA ALA A 538 -0.35 -6.94 27.82
C ALA A 538 -1.18 -6.64 29.09
N ALA A 539 -1.72 -5.43 29.21
CA ALA A 539 -2.60 -5.03 30.31
C ALA A 539 -3.88 -5.89 30.36
N GLY A 540 -4.48 -6.17 29.20
CA GLY A 540 -5.67 -7.01 29.09
C GLY A 540 -5.43 -8.45 29.55
N THR A 541 -4.29 -9.04 29.18
CA THR A 541 -3.91 -10.41 29.59
C THR A 541 -3.60 -10.48 31.10
N PHE A 542 -2.91 -9.48 31.62
CA PHE A 542 -2.59 -9.40 33.06
C PHE A 542 -3.85 -9.26 33.92
N ALA A 543 -4.79 -8.40 33.53
CA ALA A 543 -6.07 -8.24 34.23
C ALA A 543 -6.91 -9.53 34.18
N ALA A 544 -6.86 -10.28 33.06
CA ALA A 544 -7.54 -11.56 32.95
C ALA A 544 -6.95 -12.63 33.90
N ARG A 545 -5.62 -12.69 34.02
CA ARG A 545 -4.92 -13.61 34.94
C ARG A 545 -5.24 -13.32 36.40
N ARG A 546 -5.28 -12.04 36.83
CA ARG A 546 -5.64 -11.65 38.21
C ARG A 546 -7.05 -12.07 38.60
N ARG A 547 -8.01 -12.07 37.65
CA ARG A 547 -9.38 -12.52 37.91
C ARG A 547 -9.53 -14.03 38.03
N GLN A 548 -8.54 -14.82 37.60
CA GLN A 548 -8.53 -16.28 37.63
C GLN A 548 -7.82 -16.83 38.89
N THR A 549 -7.10 -16.00 39.64
CA THR A 549 -6.50 -16.42 40.92
C THR A 549 -7.62 -16.55 41.96
N PRO A 550 -7.98 -17.77 42.45
CA PRO A 550 -9.03 -17.95 43.46
C PRO A 550 -8.61 -17.21 44.73
N SER A 551 -9.51 -16.40 45.27
CA SER A 551 -9.36 -15.95 46.66
C SER A 551 -9.26 -17.19 47.55
N ARG A 552 -8.14 -17.38 48.29
CA ARG A 552 -8.05 -18.42 49.28
C ARG A 552 -9.27 -18.30 50.22
N PRO A 553 -10.01 -19.40 50.45
CA PRO A 553 -11.09 -19.35 51.43
C PRO A 553 -10.52 -18.93 52.79
N PRO A 554 -11.27 -18.15 53.60
CA PRO A 554 -10.83 -17.79 54.94
C PRO A 554 -10.58 -19.06 55.74
N VAL A 555 -9.42 -19.16 56.36
CA VAL A 555 -9.10 -20.20 57.33
C VAL A 555 -10.07 -20.00 58.51
N ILE A 556 -11.05 -20.87 58.63
CA ILE A 556 -11.94 -20.93 59.83
C ILE A 556 -11.10 -21.57 60.90
N GLU A 557 -10.46 -20.75 61.75
CA GLU A 557 -9.94 -21.24 63.07
C GLU A 557 -11.13 -21.67 63.90
N ARG A 558 -11.28 -22.98 64.10
CA ARG A 558 -12.19 -23.53 65.10
C ARG A 558 -11.46 -23.45 66.43
N HIS A 559 -11.97 -22.60 67.33
CA HIS A 559 -11.68 -22.66 68.78
C HIS A 559 -12.53 -23.72 69.44
#